data_a2a2b0686deabb09eec8a6466429a0db
#
_entry.id   a2a2b0686deabb09eec8a6466429a0db
#
_cell.length_a   1.000
_cell.length_b   1.000
_cell.length_c   1.000
_cell.angle_alpha   90.00
_cell.angle_beta   90.00
_cell.angle_gamma   90.00
#
_symmetry.space_group_name_H-M   'P 1'
#
loop_
_entity.id
_entity.type
_entity.pdbx_description
1 polymer ?
#
loop_
_entity_poly.entity_id
_entity_poly.type
_entity_poly.pdbx_seq_one_letter_code
_entity_poly.pdbx_strand_id
1 'polypeptide(L)'
;MAIFDILHLAVLTRNLDNAGTSSTFNLTVNVEADDRLDKDFPYNLEQGEAALFGGPIPIFDSTFMTNSSARLGIRGDDAWSPQDVLLFGLAFERNELAALAMETDLIDKLSTDDREGKLTMPIRLVGRGGSATLIRRVLLLVDTIWQHFTDTGTDSPIELEVRAGGNLVLLQEIVDTPQPDLEATKSNWYPLDAAVPFTRAGVLANGGITLRIKGKDAWKPMRLFLFGLDTATGRPNEVVSLVSLPVWPHGWMSTGTGEGEPSVDLDVVSI
;
A
#
# COMPACT_ATOMS: atom_id res chain seq x y z
N MET A 1 17.28 -6.79 -15.52
CA MET A 1 16.10 -7.59 -15.19
C MET A 1 16.03 -7.67 -13.68
N ALA A 2 15.01 -7.10 -13.07
CA ALA A 2 14.86 -7.11 -11.62
C ALA A 2 14.20 -8.43 -11.20
N ILE A 3 14.77 -9.09 -10.20
CA ILE A 3 14.16 -10.22 -9.51
C ILE A 3 13.63 -9.67 -8.21
N PHE A 4 12.34 -9.82 -7.96
CA PHE A 4 11.76 -9.45 -6.68
C PHE A 4 11.95 -10.58 -5.68
N ASP A 5 12.40 -10.23 -4.47
CA ASP A 5 12.59 -11.19 -3.37
C ASP A 5 11.30 -11.47 -2.63
N ILE A 6 10.42 -10.46 -2.57
CA ILE A 6 9.13 -10.54 -1.90
C ILE A 6 8.05 -9.95 -2.80
N LEU A 7 6.93 -10.66 -2.87
CA LEU A 7 5.68 -10.14 -3.40
C LEU A 7 4.78 -9.72 -2.24
N HIS A 8 4.23 -8.53 -2.34
CA HIS A 8 3.26 -7.99 -1.41
C HIS A 8 1.89 -7.84 -2.08
N LEU A 9 0.86 -8.22 -1.34
CA LEU A 9 -0.53 -7.95 -1.66
C LEU A 9 -1.09 -7.03 -0.58
N ALA A 10 -1.48 -5.82 -0.96
CA ALA A 10 -2.23 -4.91 -0.12
C ALA A 10 -3.69 -4.91 -0.56
N VAL A 11 -4.60 -4.96 0.38
CA VAL A 11 -6.04 -4.92 0.14
C VAL A 11 -6.69 -3.94 1.10
N LEU A 12 -7.73 -3.25 0.63
CA LEU A 12 -8.63 -2.45 1.44
C LEU A 12 -10.04 -2.98 1.26
N THR A 13 -10.71 -3.30 2.37
CA THR A 13 -12.12 -3.69 2.38
C THR A 13 -13.00 -2.45 2.37
N ARG A 14 -14.13 -2.50 1.67
CA ARG A 14 -15.08 -1.39 1.66
C ARG A 14 -15.59 -1.07 3.06
N ASN A 15 -15.78 0.22 3.33
CA ASN A 15 -16.41 0.69 4.55
C ASN A 15 -17.94 0.71 4.38
N LEU A 16 -18.52 -0.48 4.20
CA LEU A 16 -19.96 -0.71 4.06
C LEU A 16 -20.35 -1.91 4.91
N ASP A 17 -21.59 -1.92 5.42
CA ASP A 17 -22.12 -3.04 6.19
C ASP A 17 -21.98 -4.36 5.43
N ASN A 18 -21.49 -5.39 6.10
CA ASN A 18 -21.24 -6.73 5.54
C ASN A 18 -20.24 -6.75 4.36
N ALA A 19 -19.28 -5.82 4.31
CA ALA A 19 -18.24 -5.81 3.30
C ALA A 19 -17.03 -6.69 3.65
N GLY A 20 -16.84 -6.99 4.94
CA GLY A 20 -15.78 -7.86 5.45
C GLY A 20 -15.96 -9.33 5.06
N THR A 21 -15.01 -10.18 5.41
CA THR A 21 -15.07 -11.62 5.18
C THR A 21 -14.29 -12.40 6.24
N SER A 22 -14.86 -13.55 6.64
CA SER A 22 -14.16 -14.59 7.40
C SER A 22 -13.65 -15.72 6.50
N SER A 23 -13.93 -15.67 5.21
CA SER A 23 -13.49 -16.67 4.23
C SER A 23 -12.03 -16.42 3.81
N THR A 24 -11.37 -17.51 3.49
CA THR A 24 -10.04 -17.45 2.85
C THR A 24 -10.15 -16.79 1.48
N PHE A 25 -9.39 -15.75 1.25
CA PHE A 25 -9.20 -15.24 -0.11
C PHE A 25 -7.89 -15.71 -0.69
N ASN A 26 -7.78 -15.72 -2.01
CA ASN A 26 -6.58 -16.20 -2.69
C ASN A 26 -6.14 -15.27 -3.79
N LEU A 27 -4.82 -15.19 -3.98
CA LEU A 27 -4.18 -14.52 -5.10
C LEU A 27 -3.66 -15.57 -6.06
N THR A 28 -4.10 -15.50 -7.31
CA THR A 28 -3.51 -16.26 -8.42
C THR A 28 -2.77 -15.31 -9.34
N VAL A 29 -1.49 -15.57 -9.56
CA VAL A 29 -0.66 -14.86 -10.54
C VAL A 29 -0.14 -15.88 -11.54
N ASN A 30 -0.38 -15.66 -12.80
CA ASN A 30 0.22 -16.45 -13.88
C ASN A 30 1.29 -15.60 -14.54
N VAL A 31 2.51 -16.12 -14.55
CA VAL A 31 3.68 -15.54 -15.21
C VAL A 31 4.11 -16.51 -16.27
N GLU A 32 3.92 -16.18 -17.55
CA GLU A 32 4.07 -17.10 -18.67
C GLU A 32 3.24 -18.41 -18.57
N ALA A 33 3.44 -19.36 -19.49
CA ALA A 33 2.56 -20.50 -19.61
C ALA A 33 2.63 -21.51 -18.44
N ASP A 34 3.74 -21.54 -17.70
CA ASP A 34 4.04 -22.61 -16.73
C ASP A 34 4.27 -22.12 -15.29
N ASP A 35 4.51 -20.83 -15.06
CA ASP A 35 4.74 -20.30 -13.71
C ASP A 35 3.45 -19.74 -13.11
N ARG A 36 2.90 -20.46 -12.16
CA ARG A 36 1.69 -20.08 -11.44
C ARG A 36 1.97 -19.89 -9.96
N LEU A 37 1.68 -18.70 -9.47
CA LEU A 37 1.51 -18.46 -8.05
C LEU A 37 0.03 -18.64 -7.70
N ASP A 38 -0.27 -19.47 -6.72
CA ASP A 38 -1.60 -19.62 -6.13
C ASP A 38 -1.43 -19.61 -4.62
N LYS A 39 -1.79 -18.51 -3.97
CA LYS A 39 -1.57 -18.32 -2.54
C LYS A 39 -2.86 -17.99 -1.82
N ASP A 40 -3.16 -18.78 -0.80
CA ASP A 40 -4.27 -18.57 0.09
C ASP A 40 -3.88 -17.67 1.27
N PHE A 41 -4.80 -16.81 1.67
CA PHE A 41 -4.70 -15.92 2.81
C PHE A 41 -5.89 -16.21 3.74
N PRO A 42 -5.71 -17.05 4.76
CA PRO A 42 -6.73 -17.34 5.76
C PRO A 42 -6.76 -16.20 6.80
N TYR A 43 -7.37 -15.10 6.46
CA TYR A 43 -7.40 -13.90 7.28
C TYR A 43 -8.80 -13.29 7.29
N ASN A 44 -9.27 -12.93 8.47
CA ASN A 44 -10.53 -12.22 8.61
C ASN A 44 -10.30 -10.74 8.31
N LEU A 45 -11.04 -10.23 7.35
CA LEU A 45 -11.03 -8.81 6.98
C LEU A 45 -12.36 -8.19 7.42
N GLU A 46 -12.29 -7.18 8.24
CA GLU A 46 -13.44 -6.43 8.68
C GLU A 46 -13.79 -5.29 7.71
N GLN A 47 -14.95 -4.72 7.88
CA GLN A 47 -15.39 -3.54 7.18
C GLN A 47 -14.39 -2.39 7.34
N GLY A 48 -13.95 -1.78 6.23
CA GLY A 48 -12.98 -0.68 6.22
C GLY A 48 -11.55 -1.09 6.55
N GLU A 49 -11.30 -2.36 6.86
CA GLU A 49 -9.95 -2.84 7.22
C GLU A 49 -9.04 -2.93 5.99
N ALA A 50 -7.80 -2.48 6.17
CA ALA A 50 -6.71 -2.75 5.24
C ALA A 50 -5.84 -3.89 5.76
N ALA A 51 -5.25 -4.66 4.85
CA ALA A 51 -4.28 -5.69 5.18
C ALA A 51 -3.13 -5.69 4.16
N LEU A 52 -1.92 -5.95 4.65
CA LEU A 52 -0.72 -6.05 3.85
C LEU A 52 -0.06 -7.41 4.07
N PHE A 53 -0.13 -8.25 3.07
CA PHE A 53 0.46 -9.58 3.06
C PHE A 53 1.75 -9.57 2.28
N GLY A 54 2.76 -10.29 2.77
CA GLY A 54 4.03 -10.47 2.07
C GLY A 54 4.49 -11.93 2.13
N GLY A 55 5.21 -12.35 1.10
CA GLY A 55 5.80 -13.68 1.07
C GLY A 55 6.99 -13.77 0.13
N PRO A 56 8.00 -14.61 0.44
CA PRO A 56 9.15 -14.81 -0.41
C PRO A 56 8.72 -15.52 -1.70
N ILE A 57 8.74 -14.82 -2.79
CA ILE A 57 8.47 -15.37 -4.12
C ILE A 57 9.33 -14.62 -5.11
N PRO A 58 10.31 -15.27 -5.73
CA PRO A 58 11.08 -14.64 -6.79
C PRO A 58 10.18 -14.47 -8.03
N ILE A 59 9.90 -13.23 -8.39
CA ILE A 59 9.18 -12.88 -9.62
C ILE A 59 10.07 -11.97 -10.47
N PHE A 60 10.12 -12.25 -11.75
CA PHE A 60 10.88 -11.46 -12.71
C PHE A 60 10.00 -10.31 -13.24
N ASP A 61 10.43 -9.07 -13.03
CA ASP A 61 9.70 -7.86 -13.43
C ASP A 61 9.34 -7.83 -14.94
N SER A 62 10.32 -8.08 -15.80
CA SER A 62 10.12 -8.00 -17.24
C SER A 62 9.13 -9.03 -17.78
N THR A 63 9.08 -10.20 -17.16
CA THR A 63 8.17 -11.28 -17.54
C THR A 63 6.77 -11.00 -17.03
N PHE A 64 6.67 -10.43 -15.83
CA PHE A 64 5.38 -10.08 -15.22
C PHE A 64 4.63 -9.05 -16.07
N MET A 65 5.32 -8.02 -16.56
CA MET A 65 4.67 -6.90 -17.26
C MET A 65 4.16 -7.23 -18.68
N THR A 66 4.64 -8.31 -19.31
CA THR A 66 4.32 -8.58 -20.73
C THR A 66 3.34 -9.73 -20.93
N ASN A 67 3.37 -10.76 -20.09
CA ASN A 67 2.61 -12.00 -20.32
C ASN A 67 1.88 -12.49 -19.07
N SER A 68 1.67 -11.64 -18.08
CA SER A 68 1.11 -12.07 -16.82
C SER A 68 -0.36 -11.69 -16.65
N SER A 69 -1.03 -12.39 -15.76
CA SER A 69 -2.34 -12.00 -15.24
C SER A 69 -2.38 -12.19 -13.73
N ALA A 70 -3.04 -11.29 -13.05
CA ALA A 70 -3.30 -11.41 -11.62
C ALA A 70 -4.80 -11.50 -11.37
N ARG A 71 -5.21 -12.33 -10.42
CA ARG A 71 -6.61 -12.51 -10.02
C ARG A 71 -6.71 -12.64 -8.52
N LEU A 72 -7.71 -12.00 -7.96
CA LEU A 72 -8.14 -12.20 -6.60
C LEU A 72 -9.36 -13.11 -6.59
N GLY A 73 -9.41 -14.05 -5.67
CA GLY A 73 -10.52 -14.98 -5.53
C GLY A 73 -10.90 -15.17 -4.07
N ILE A 74 -12.00 -15.88 -3.84
CA ILE A 74 -12.48 -16.24 -2.51
C ILE A 74 -12.77 -17.73 -2.43
N ARG A 75 -12.50 -18.33 -1.27
CA ARG A 75 -12.76 -19.74 -0.94
C ARG A 75 -13.46 -19.77 0.42
N GLY A 76 -14.70 -20.21 0.46
CA GLY A 76 -15.52 -20.28 1.67
C GLY A 76 -16.91 -19.70 1.44
N ASP A 77 -17.72 -19.68 2.47
CA ASP A 77 -19.16 -19.42 2.36
C ASP A 77 -19.52 -17.94 2.61
N ASP A 78 -18.54 -17.13 2.98
CA ASP A 78 -18.74 -15.71 3.27
C ASP A 78 -18.28 -14.86 2.08
N ALA A 79 -18.99 -13.80 1.81
CA ALA A 79 -18.68 -12.91 0.70
C ALA A 79 -17.81 -11.72 1.15
N TRP A 80 -17.04 -11.16 0.23
CA TRP A 80 -16.11 -10.06 0.47
C TRP A 80 -16.27 -8.93 -0.57
N SER A 81 -16.25 -7.70 -0.11
CA SER A 81 -16.29 -6.50 -0.96
C SER A 81 -14.98 -5.73 -0.85
N PRO A 82 -13.94 -6.11 -1.61
CA PRO A 82 -12.72 -5.31 -1.68
C PRO A 82 -13.02 -3.95 -2.31
N GLN A 83 -12.35 -2.92 -1.81
CA GLN A 83 -12.39 -1.58 -2.40
C GLN A 83 -11.20 -1.35 -3.30
N ASP A 84 -10.00 -1.55 -2.76
CA ASP A 84 -8.76 -1.34 -3.48
C ASP A 84 -7.84 -2.54 -3.29
N VAL A 85 -7.05 -2.85 -4.31
CA VAL A 85 -6.08 -3.94 -4.32
C VAL A 85 -4.81 -3.47 -5.00
N LEU A 86 -3.65 -3.70 -4.38
CA LEU A 86 -2.34 -3.43 -4.95
C LEU A 86 -1.43 -4.63 -4.78
N LEU A 87 -0.89 -5.10 -5.88
CA LEU A 87 0.16 -6.10 -5.92
C LEU A 87 1.48 -5.42 -6.26
N PHE A 88 2.50 -5.61 -5.44
CA PHE A 88 3.81 -5.00 -5.67
C PHE A 88 4.95 -5.92 -5.27
N GLY A 89 6.08 -5.76 -5.95
CA GLY A 89 7.32 -6.48 -5.72
C GLY A 89 8.36 -5.61 -5.03
N LEU A 90 9.19 -6.25 -4.19
CA LEU A 90 10.32 -5.65 -3.51
C LEU A 90 11.58 -6.45 -3.80
N ALA A 91 12.64 -5.79 -4.28
CA ALA A 91 13.97 -6.33 -4.43
C ALA A 91 14.93 -5.68 -3.42
N PHE A 92 15.31 -6.42 -2.38
CA PHE A 92 16.11 -5.88 -1.26
C PHE A 92 17.49 -5.41 -1.69
N GLU A 93 18.20 -6.23 -2.47
CA GLU A 93 19.57 -5.90 -2.88
C GLU A 93 19.68 -4.59 -3.68
N ARG A 94 18.60 -4.20 -4.35
CA ARG A 94 18.54 -3.01 -5.20
C ARG A 94 17.74 -1.88 -4.60
N ASN A 95 17.15 -2.08 -3.44
CA ASN A 95 16.14 -1.20 -2.86
C ASN A 95 15.06 -0.80 -3.89
N GLU A 96 14.64 -1.77 -4.71
CA GLU A 96 13.70 -1.56 -5.80
C GLU A 96 12.30 -1.97 -5.37
N LEU A 97 11.38 -1.04 -5.52
CA LEU A 97 9.95 -1.21 -5.27
C LEU A 97 9.20 -1.01 -6.58
N ALA A 98 8.33 -1.92 -6.97
CA ALA A 98 7.50 -1.73 -8.16
C ALA A 98 6.08 -2.25 -7.94
N ALA A 99 5.09 -1.42 -8.24
CA ALA A 99 3.71 -1.88 -8.40
C ALA A 99 3.61 -2.74 -9.67
N LEU A 100 2.90 -3.84 -9.56
CA LEU A 100 2.73 -4.84 -10.63
C LEU A 100 1.29 -4.88 -11.13
N ALA A 101 0.33 -4.83 -10.21
CA ALA A 101 -1.08 -4.81 -10.57
C ALA A 101 -1.86 -3.97 -9.55
N MET A 102 -2.90 -3.28 -10.00
CA MET A 102 -3.71 -2.43 -9.13
C MET A 102 -5.14 -2.32 -9.64
N GLU A 103 -6.08 -2.37 -8.71
CA GLU A 103 -7.47 -1.94 -8.91
C GLU A 103 -7.87 -0.99 -7.79
N THR A 104 -8.63 0.02 -8.14
CA THR A 104 -9.19 1.01 -7.23
C THR A 104 -10.68 1.14 -7.45
N ASP A 105 -11.41 1.50 -6.39
CA ASP A 105 -12.84 1.73 -6.43
C ASP A 105 -13.61 0.53 -7.01
N LEU A 106 -13.19 -0.69 -6.65
CA LEU A 106 -13.84 -1.93 -7.06
C LEU A 106 -15.29 -1.91 -6.57
N ILE A 107 -16.21 -2.27 -7.46
CA ILE A 107 -17.63 -2.37 -7.14
C ILE A 107 -18.11 -3.82 -7.07
N ASP A 108 -17.34 -4.74 -7.62
CA ASP A 108 -17.66 -6.16 -7.62
C ASP A 108 -17.45 -6.76 -6.22
N LYS A 109 -18.33 -7.67 -5.86
CA LYS A 109 -18.26 -8.50 -4.66
C LYS A 109 -17.68 -9.86 -5.03
N LEU A 110 -16.78 -10.39 -4.22
CA LEU A 110 -16.32 -11.76 -4.32
C LEU A 110 -17.21 -12.66 -3.47
N SER A 111 -17.68 -13.76 -4.05
CA SER A 111 -18.47 -14.76 -3.35
C SER A 111 -18.40 -16.12 -4.08
N THR A 112 -18.53 -17.20 -3.31
CA THR A 112 -18.76 -18.54 -3.86
C THR A 112 -20.22 -18.76 -4.26
N ASP A 113 -21.15 -17.92 -3.80
CA ASP A 113 -22.54 -17.86 -4.30
C ASP A 113 -22.60 -16.89 -5.48
N ASP A 114 -22.89 -17.40 -6.67
CA ASP A 114 -23.00 -16.64 -7.91
C ASP A 114 -24.11 -15.59 -7.95
N ARG A 115 -25.07 -15.68 -7.01
CA ARG A 115 -26.12 -14.67 -6.82
C ARG A 115 -25.64 -13.46 -6.05
N GLU A 116 -24.60 -13.61 -5.24
CA GLU A 116 -24.06 -12.56 -4.38
C GLU A 116 -22.84 -11.87 -4.99
N GLY A 117 -22.08 -12.56 -5.83
CA GLY A 117 -20.86 -12.02 -6.38
C GLY A 117 -20.15 -12.92 -7.40
N LYS A 118 -18.87 -12.70 -7.58
CA LYS A 118 -18.00 -13.45 -8.48
C LYS A 118 -17.01 -14.30 -7.67
N LEU A 119 -16.74 -15.51 -8.12
CA LEU A 119 -15.72 -16.36 -7.49
C LEU A 119 -14.32 -15.75 -7.58
N THR A 120 -14.04 -15.08 -8.68
CA THR A 120 -12.73 -14.42 -8.91
C THR A 120 -12.91 -13.09 -9.65
N MET A 121 -11.99 -12.17 -9.43
CA MET A 121 -11.88 -10.94 -10.22
C MET A 121 -10.44 -10.74 -10.73
N PRO A 122 -10.26 -10.23 -11.95
CA PRO A 122 -8.94 -9.84 -12.42
C PRO A 122 -8.45 -8.60 -11.66
N ILE A 123 -7.14 -8.54 -11.42
CA ILE A 123 -6.44 -7.32 -11.01
C ILE A 123 -5.66 -6.83 -12.22
N ARG A 124 -5.89 -5.59 -12.62
CA ARG A 124 -5.25 -5.03 -13.82
C ARG A 124 -3.76 -4.79 -13.59
N LEU A 125 -2.93 -5.23 -14.52
CA LEU A 125 -1.52 -4.89 -14.52
C LEU A 125 -1.34 -3.38 -14.72
N VAL A 126 -0.38 -2.80 -14.01
CA VAL A 126 -0.03 -1.39 -14.11
C VAL A 126 1.38 -1.22 -14.62
N GLY A 127 1.61 -0.17 -15.41
CA GLY A 127 2.93 0.22 -15.86
C GLY A 127 3.76 0.80 -14.72
N ARG A 128 5.06 0.62 -14.80
CA ARG A 128 6.00 1.29 -13.92
C ARG A 128 6.14 2.74 -14.35
N GLY A 129 5.68 3.66 -13.51
CA GLY A 129 5.81 5.09 -13.77
C GLY A 129 7.25 5.56 -13.73
N GLY A 130 7.64 6.34 -14.72
CA GLY A 130 8.97 6.97 -14.79
C GLY A 130 9.12 8.16 -13.84
N SER A 131 10.32 8.73 -13.79
CA SER A 131 10.61 9.91 -12.95
C SER A 131 9.83 11.16 -13.36
N ALA A 132 9.38 11.24 -14.62
CA ALA A 132 8.59 12.34 -15.17
C ALA A 132 7.07 12.10 -15.17
N THR A 133 6.59 10.91 -14.76
CA THR A 133 5.16 10.63 -14.63
C THR A 133 4.52 11.59 -13.64
N LEU A 134 3.39 12.22 -14.03
CA LEU A 134 2.66 13.14 -13.18
C LEU A 134 1.94 12.37 -12.07
N ILE A 135 2.11 12.81 -10.85
CA ILE A 135 1.47 12.27 -9.66
C ILE A 135 0.39 13.24 -9.19
N ARG A 136 -0.83 12.77 -9.09
CA ARG A 136 -2.00 13.54 -8.61
C ARG A 136 -2.53 13.01 -7.29
N ARG A 137 -2.24 11.74 -6.99
CA ARG A 137 -2.60 11.09 -5.74
C ARG A 137 -1.41 10.31 -5.22
N VAL A 138 -1.23 10.32 -3.93
CA VAL A 138 -0.24 9.52 -3.22
C VAL A 138 -0.97 8.45 -2.44
N LEU A 139 -0.48 7.22 -2.51
CA LEU A 139 -0.97 6.11 -1.73
C LEU A 139 0.05 5.79 -0.64
N LEU A 140 -0.33 6.01 0.60
CA LEU A 140 0.46 5.62 1.77
C LEU A 140 -0.05 4.27 2.30
N LEU A 141 0.85 3.28 2.33
CA LEU A 141 0.65 2.00 3.00
C LEU A 141 1.56 1.94 4.21
N VAL A 142 1.00 1.63 5.36
CA VAL A 142 1.76 1.51 6.60
C VAL A 142 1.27 0.34 7.43
N ASP A 143 2.21 -0.41 8.00
CA ASP A 143 1.95 -1.38 9.06
C ASP A 143 2.49 -0.85 10.37
N THR A 144 1.73 -0.99 11.42
CA THR A 144 2.20 -0.74 12.78
C THR A 144 2.74 -2.02 13.40
N ILE A 145 3.91 -1.95 14.01
CA ILE A 145 4.56 -3.11 14.60
C ILE A 145 3.76 -3.64 15.80
N TRP A 146 3.74 -4.95 15.97
CA TRP A 146 3.32 -5.56 17.22
C TRP A 146 4.54 -5.91 18.06
N GLN A 147 4.64 -5.32 19.24
CA GLN A 147 5.64 -5.73 20.24
C GLN A 147 4.91 -6.25 21.47
N HIS A 148 5.27 -7.44 21.90
CA HIS A 148 4.78 -7.96 23.18
C HIS A 148 5.06 -6.94 24.29
N PHE A 149 4.02 -6.52 25.00
CA PHE A 149 4.06 -5.61 26.15
C PHE A 149 4.25 -4.12 25.89
N THR A 150 4.30 -3.65 24.64
CA THR A 150 4.30 -2.21 24.33
C THR A 150 3.23 -1.91 23.31
N ASP A 151 2.39 -0.94 23.63
CA ASP A 151 1.49 -0.36 22.65
C ASP A 151 2.33 0.45 21.65
N THR A 152 2.33 0.00 20.39
CA THR A 152 3.09 0.63 19.32
C THR A 152 2.20 1.41 18.36
N GLY A 153 0.89 1.33 18.57
CA GLY A 153 -0.11 2.15 17.88
C GLY A 153 -0.07 3.59 18.33
N THR A 154 -0.93 4.41 17.76
CA THR A 154 -1.08 5.80 18.16
C THR A 154 -2.47 6.34 17.83
N ASP A 155 -3.05 7.08 18.77
CA ASP A 155 -4.23 7.93 18.56
C ASP A 155 -3.82 9.34 18.08
N SER A 156 -2.51 9.61 18.02
CA SER A 156 -2.02 10.93 17.60
C SER A 156 -2.11 11.06 16.07
N PRO A 157 -2.61 12.18 15.55
CA PRO A 157 -2.60 12.43 14.12
C PRO A 157 -1.18 12.39 13.55
N ILE A 158 -1.03 11.80 12.39
CA ILE A 158 0.19 11.89 11.60
C ILE A 158 -0.01 12.83 10.41
N GLU A 159 1.04 13.45 9.95
CA GLU A 159 1.03 14.35 8.80
C GLU A 159 2.06 13.91 7.78
N LEU A 160 1.62 13.76 6.53
CA LEU A 160 2.51 13.56 5.39
C LEU A 160 2.67 14.86 4.63
N GLU A 161 3.93 15.32 4.51
CA GLU A 161 4.31 16.46 3.68
C GLU A 161 5.12 15.97 2.48
N VAL A 162 4.78 16.44 1.29
CA VAL A 162 5.58 16.24 0.07
C VAL A 162 5.89 17.60 -0.56
N ARG A 163 7.18 17.82 -0.83
CA ARG A 163 7.69 18.96 -1.59
C ARG A 163 8.30 18.50 -2.90
N ALA A 164 8.05 19.25 -3.97
CA ALA A 164 8.64 19.00 -5.28
C ALA A 164 9.01 20.31 -5.96
N GLY A 165 10.24 20.42 -6.48
CA GLY A 165 10.73 21.65 -7.08
C GLY A 165 10.71 22.85 -6.13
N GLY A 166 10.90 22.63 -4.82
CA GLY A 166 10.84 23.65 -3.78
C GLY A 166 9.42 24.02 -3.32
N ASN A 167 8.37 23.52 -3.96
CA ASN A 167 6.99 23.84 -3.63
C ASN A 167 6.36 22.74 -2.77
N LEU A 168 5.46 23.15 -1.86
CA LEU A 168 4.57 22.24 -1.15
C LEU A 168 3.50 21.73 -2.12
N VAL A 169 3.47 20.41 -2.37
CA VAL A 169 2.54 19.78 -3.32
C VAL A 169 1.50 18.89 -2.64
N LEU A 170 1.82 18.40 -1.43
CA LEU A 170 0.90 17.67 -0.58
C LEU A 170 1.21 18.00 0.88
N LEU A 171 0.19 18.31 1.64
CA LEU A 171 0.20 18.38 3.10
C LEU A 171 -1.12 17.80 3.57
N GLN A 172 -1.06 16.62 4.15
CA GLN A 172 -2.26 15.92 4.60
C GLN A 172 -2.07 15.42 6.01
N GLU A 173 -2.97 15.84 6.88
CA GLU A 173 -3.11 15.28 8.21
C GLU A 173 -4.02 14.03 8.13
N ILE A 174 -3.54 12.94 8.67
CA ILE A 174 -4.25 11.68 8.84
C ILE A 174 -4.64 11.62 10.31
N VAL A 175 -5.91 11.83 10.56
CA VAL A 175 -6.47 11.74 11.90
C VAL A 175 -7.00 10.35 12.13
N ASP A 176 -6.94 9.89 13.38
CA ASP A 176 -7.59 8.66 13.78
C ASP A 176 -9.09 8.77 13.47
N THR A 177 -9.59 7.83 12.68
CA THR A 177 -11.01 7.72 12.38
C THR A 177 -11.67 6.86 13.48
N PRO A 178 -13.02 6.79 13.57
CA PRO A 178 -13.68 5.90 14.53
C PRO A 178 -13.31 4.42 14.41
N GLN A 179 -12.59 4.04 13.35
CA GLN A 179 -11.93 2.74 13.23
C GLN A 179 -10.48 2.89 13.68
N PRO A 180 -9.95 1.93 14.45
CA PRO A 180 -8.59 2.03 15.01
C PRO A 180 -7.57 2.05 13.89
N ASP A 181 -7.22 3.25 13.46
CA ASP A 181 -6.14 3.52 12.52
C ASP A 181 -4.82 3.52 13.29
N LEU A 182 -3.76 3.06 12.64
CA LEU A 182 -2.39 3.04 13.22
C LEU A 182 -2.23 2.24 14.53
N GLU A 183 -3.21 1.42 14.87
CA GLU A 183 -3.13 0.50 15.99
C GLU A 183 -2.07 -0.58 15.79
N ALA A 184 -1.57 -1.12 16.90
CA ALA A 184 -0.64 -2.23 16.87
C ALA A 184 -1.21 -3.42 16.07
N THR A 185 -0.40 -4.01 15.19
CA THR A 185 -0.78 -5.12 14.29
C THR A 185 -1.68 -4.76 13.10
N LYS A 186 -2.04 -3.50 12.94
CA LYS A 186 -2.91 -3.08 11.83
C LYS A 186 -2.10 -2.57 10.64
N SER A 187 -2.62 -2.84 9.46
CA SER A 187 -2.18 -2.21 8.22
C SER A 187 -3.16 -1.13 7.84
N ASN A 188 -2.66 -0.03 7.33
CA ASN A 188 -3.47 1.10 6.94
C ASN A 188 -3.17 1.51 5.50
N TRP A 189 -4.19 2.00 4.83
CA TRP A 189 -4.18 2.41 3.43
C TRP A 189 -4.80 3.79 3.28
N TYR A 190 -3.98 4.79 2.97
CA TYR A 190 -4.42 6.17 2.86
C TYR A 190 -4.22 6.70 1.44
N PRO A 191 -5.29 6.88 0.64
CA PRO A 191 -5.24 7.62 -0.61
C PRO A 191 -5.28 9.12 -0.33
N LEU A 192 -4.22 9.86 -0.70
CA LEU A 192 -4.03 11.27 -0.39
C LEU A 192 -3.93 12.06 -1.70
N ASP A 193 -4.84 13.00 -1.92
CA ASP A 193 -4.83 13.84 -3.13
C ASP A 193 -3.81 14.96 -3.04
N ALA A 194 -2.97 15.09 -4.06
CA ALA A 194 -2.01 16.19 -4.15
C ALA A 194 -2.74 17.50 -4.50
N ALA A 195 -2.41 18.58 -3.81
CA ALA A 195 -2.96 19.90 -4.10
C ALA A 195 -2.53 20.40 -5.49
N VAL A 196 -1.33 20.01 -5.92
CA VAL A 196 -0.78 20.32 -7.25
C VAL A 196 -0.08 19.06 -7.76
N PRO A 197 -0.34 18.65 -9.03
CA PRO A 197 0.38 17.54 -9.64
C PRO A 197 1.89 17.76 -9.62
N PHE A 198 2.63 16.71 -9.33
CA PHE A 198 4.08 16.75 -9.23
C PHE A 198 4.73 15.52 -9.87
N THR A 199 6.04 15.46 -9.90
CA THR A 199 6.80 14.31 -10.42
C THR A 199 7.83 13.84 -9.38
N ARG A 200 8.22 12.57 -9.45
CA ARG A 200 9.32 12.07 -8.62
C ARG A 200 10.62 12.83 -8.89
N ALA A 201 10.90 13.18 -10.15
CA ALA A 201 12.06 14.01 -10.49
C ALA A 201 12.05 15.35 -9.75
N GLY A 202 10.88 15.98 -9.61
CA GLY A 202 10.71 17.20 -8.83
C GLY A 202 10.99 17.03 -7.34
N VAL A 203 10.59 15.89 -6.76
CA VAL A 203 10.91 15.57 -5.34
C VAL A 203 12.41 15.37 -5.15
N LEU A 204 13.06 14.62 -6.04
CA LEU A 204 14.50 14.33 -5.97
C LEU A 204 15.37 15.57 -6.21
N ALA A 205 14.96 16.48 -7.10
CA ALA A 205 15.80 17.62 -7.50
C ALA A 205 15.84 18.73 -6.44
N ASN A 206 14.73 19.07 -5.86
CA ASN A 206 14.63 20.13 -4.85
C ASN A 206 13.31 19.98 -4.08
N GLY A 207 13.19 18.90 -3.34
CA GLY A 207 12.01 18.58 -2.55
C GLY A 207 12.35 17.59 -1.45
N GLY A 208 11.33 16.88 -0.97
CA GLY A 208 11.46 15.86 0.06
C GLY A 208 10.10 15.32 0.46
N ILE A 209 10.14 14.27 1.23
CA ILE A 209 8.95 13.65 1.83
C ILE A 209 9.22 13.57 3.33
N THR A 210 8.35 14.17 4.11
CA THR A 210 8.48 14.20 5.58
C THR A 210 7.22 13.64 6.22
N LEU A 211 7.40 12.73 7.15
CA LEU A 211 6.34 12.20 8.01
C LEU A 211 6.47 12.82 9.40
N ARG A 212 5.37 13.30 9.97
CA ARG A 212 5.33 13.92 11.30
C ARG A 212 4.25 13.30 12.15
N ILE A 213 4.49 13.25 13.45
CA ILE A 213 3.44 12.97 14.44
C ILE A 213 3.06 14.27 15.14
N LYS A 214 1.77 14.49 15.37
CA LYS A 214 1.23 15.75 15.93
C LYS A 214 0.92 15.66 17.42
N GLY A 215 0.98 14.50 18.01
CA GLY A 215 0.63 14.27 19.41
C GLY A 215 1.76 13.69 20.24
N LYS A 216 1.49 13.47 21.51
CA LYS A 216 2.47 12.90 22.47
C LYS A 216 2.44 11.38 22.53
N ASP A 217 1.39 10.78 22.00
CA ASP A 217 1.29 9.34 21.91
C ASP A 217 2.32 8.84 20.92
N ALA A 218 3.14 7.88 21.34
CA ALA A 218 4.28 7.43 20.57
C ALA A 218 3.85 6.36 19.56
N TRP A 219 4.40 6.44 18.36
CA TRP A 219 4.10 5.52 17.27
C TRP A 219 5.37 4.88 16.70
N LYS A 220 5.27 3.59 16.36
CA LYS A 220 6.37 2.87 15.73
C LYS A 220 5.87 2.01 14.57
N PRO A 221 5.97 2.51 13.34
CA PRO A 221 5.70 1.70 12.16
C PRO A 221 6.60 0.47 12.09
N MET A 222 6.13 -0.57 11.43
CA MET A 222 6.94 -1.73 11.03
C MET A 222 7.46 -1.56 9.60
N ARG A 223 6.55 -1.20 8.70
CA ARG A 223 6.82 -1.01 7.26
C ARG A 223 6.07 0.20 6.76
N LEU A 224 6.65 0.88 5.78
CA LEU A 224 6.01 2.00 5.10
C LEU A 224 6.35 1.98 3.61
N PHE A 225 5.33 2.10 2.78
CA PHE A 225 5.47 2.22 1.33
C PHE A 225 4.66 3.41 0.83
N LEU A 226 5.23 4.15 -0.11
CA LEU A 226 4.57 5.30 -0.71
C LEU A 226 4.61 5.17 -2.24
N PHE A 227 3.43 5.26 -2.85
CA PHE A 227 3.27 5.21 -4.29
C PHE A 227 2.60 6.47 -4.80
N GLY A 228 3.05 6.95 -5.96
CA GLY A 228 2.42 8.04 -6.69
C GLY A 228 1.56 7.51 -7.83
N LEU A 229 0.37 8.06 -7.99
CA LEU A 229 -0.63 7.67 -8.98
C LEU A 229 -0.97 8.85 -9.89
N ASP A 230 -1.00 8.60 -11.21
CA ASP A 230 -1.66 9.51 -12.14
C ASP A 230 -3.14 9.10 -12.30
N THR A 231 -4.03 9.90 -11.73
CA THR A 231 -5.47 9.65 -11.72
C THR A 231 -6.22 10.53 -12.73
N ALA A 232 -5.52 11.20 -13.66
CA ALA A 232 -6.16 12.12 -14.64
C ALA A 232 -7.24 11.45 -15.50
N THR A 233 -7.06 10.16 -15.79
CA THR A 233 -7.98 9.36 -16.62
C THR A 233 -8.89 8.44 -15.81
N GLY A 234 -9.00 8.66 -14.49
CA GLY A 234 -9.69 7.79 -13.56
C GLY A 234 -8.76 6.72 -12.98
N ARG A 235 -8.74 5.52 -13.53
CA ARG A 235 -7.87 4.42 -13.03
C ARG A 235 -6.41 4.65 -13.42
N PRO A 236 -5.44 4.52 -12.51
CA PRO A 236 -4.03 4.72 -12.82
C PRO A 236 -3.54 3.64 -13.80
N ASN A 237 -2.85 4.05 -14.85
CA ASN A 237 -2.17 3.14 -15.77
C ASN A 237 -0.72 2.91 -15.40
N GLU A 238 -0.13 3.88 -14.71
CA GLU A 238 1.24 3.86 -14.21
C GLU A 238 1.27 4.17 -12.73
N VAL A 239 2.14 3.51 -12.01
CA VAL A 239 2.39 3.71 -10.59
C VAL A 239 3.86 4.02 -10.37
N VAL A 240 4.13 5.13 -9.69
CA VAL A 240 5.48 5.60 -9.36
C VAL A 240 5.81 5.19 -7.94
N SER A 241 6.89 4.45 -7.74
CA SER A 241 7.39 4.18 -6.39
C SER A 241 8.10 5.42 -5.85
N LEU A 242 7.71 5.87 -4.67
CA LEU A 242 8.26 7.06 -4.01
C LEU A 242 9.12 6.68 -2.81
N VAL A 243 8.61 5.85 -1.90
CA VAL A 243 9.32 5.44 -0.69
C VAL A 243 9.17 3.93 -0.50
N SER A 244 10.25 3.28 -0.08
CA SER A 244 10.31 1.85 0.23
C SER A 244 11.03 1.65 1.56
N LEU A 245 10.27 1.42 2.62
CA LEU A 245 10.79 1.08 3.94
C LEU A 245 10.20 -0.26 4.38
N PRO A 246 10.75 -1.40 3.88
CA PRO A 246 10.27 -2.74 4.25
C PRO A 246 10.57 -3.10 5.70
N VAL A 247 11.47 -2.36 6.31
CA VAL A 247 11.75 -2.35 7.74
C VAL A 247 11.92 -0.91 8.14
N TRP A 248 11.21 -0.46 9.17
CA TRP A 248 11.30 0.89 9.68
C TRP A 248 12.69 1.13 10.30
N PRO A 249 13.52 2.04 9.73
CA PRO A 249 14.89 2.22 10.17
C PRO A 249 15.02 3.18 11.35
N HIS A 250 13.97 3.92 11.68
CA HIS A 250 13.95 4.92 12.73
C HIS A 250 13.44 4.34 14.06
N GLY A 251 13.59 5.10 15.12
CA GLY A 251 13.03 4.79 16.43
C GLY A 251 11.52 5.05 16.50
N TRP A 252 11.06 5.39 17.68
CA TRP A 252 9.71 5.86 17.90
C TRP A 252 9.51 7.26 17.33
N MET A 253 8.32 7.54 16.85
CA MET A 253 7.87 8.90 16.55
C MET A 253 7.03 9.41 17.71
N SER A 254 7.35 10.60 18.25
CA SER A 254 6.60 11.25 19.32
C SER A 254 6.99 12.71 19.45
N THR A 255 6.06 13.56 19.90
CA THR A 255 6.38 14.92 20.36
C THR A 255 6.72 14.96 21.85
N GLY A 256 6.62 13.85 22.58
CA GLY A 256 7.00 13.72 23.98
C GLY A 256 8.52 13.79 24.17
N THR A 257 8.95 14.52 25.17
CA THR A 257 10.39 14.71 25.44
C THR A 257 11.06 13.38 25.82
N GLY A 258 12.01 12.92 25.01
CA GLY A 258 12.76 11.70 25.25
C GLY A 258 12.06 10.39 24.82
N GLU A 259 10.89 10.49 24.18
CA GLU A 259 10.11 9.33 23.73
C GLU A 259 10.33 8.98 22.26
N GLY A 260 10.80 9.91 21.44
CA GLY A 260 11.03 9.68 20.02
C GLY A 260 11.32 10.96 19.26
N GLU A 261 11.24 10.86 17.92
CA GLU A 261 11.42 11.98 17.01
C GLU A 261 10.04 12.47 16.51
N PRO A 262 9.77 13.79 16.51
CA PRO A 262 8.48 14.31 16.05
C PRO A 262 8.32 14.27 14.53
N SER A 263 9.41 14.13 13.79
CA SER A 263 9.41 14.07 12.32
C SER A 263 10.56 13.26 11.78
N VAL A 264 10.32 12.64 10.63
CA VAL A 264 11.31 11.83 9.91
C VAL A 264 11.26 12.20 8.44
N ASP A 265 12.41 12.46 7.84
CA ASP A 265 12.54 12.59 6.39
C ASP A 265 12.66 11.20 5.75
N LEU A 266 11.84 10.95 4.73
CA LEU A 266 11.77 9.66 4.05
C LEU A 266 12.58 9.69 2.77
N ASP A 267 13.48 8.73 2.63
CA ASP A 267 14.30 8.59 1.42
C ASP A 267 13.45 8.21 0.20
N VAL A 268 13.56 9.00 -0.85
CA VAL A 268 12.90 8.71 -2.14
C VAL A 268 13.70 7.67 -2.89
N VAL A 269 13.02 6.57 -3.31
CA VAL A 269 13.69 5.53 -4.10
C VAL A 269 14.27 6.08 -5.39
N SER A 270 15.55 5.82 -5.60
CA SER A 270 16.24 6.08 -6.87
C SER A 270 16.08 4.86 -7.78
N ILE A 271 15.55 5.06 -8.98
CA ILE A 271 15.44 4.00 -10.00
C ILE A 271 16.56 4.18 -10.99
#